data_ce11c63f646cade6abf5880f840ac9d3
#
_entry.id   ce11c63f646cade6abf5880f840ac9d3
#
_cell.length_a   1.000
_cell.length_b   1.000
_cell.length_c   1.000
_cell.angle_alpha   90.00
_cell.angle_beta   90.00
_cell.angle_gamma   90.00
#
_symmetry.space_group_name_H-M   'P 1'
#
loop_
_entity.id
_entity.type
_entity.pdbx_description
1 polymer ?
#
loop_
_entity_poly.entity_id
_entity_poly.type
_entity_poly.pdbx_seq_one_letter_code
_entity_poly.pdbx_strand_id
1 'polypeptide(L)'
;MPTFFAPQLTIKIVAPAVEFYKKVFEAKVLRLFEHEGKIHVAEMEIDGAMFHIHEESPHNNQLSPESTNAASVLIGLFVDDVHTIVKRAEAAGAKIISPVTDWDYGYRQATFVDPFGHQWMIEKKITDGKVKS
;
A
#
# COMPACT_ATOMS: atom_id res chain seq x y z
N MET A 1 23.06 -8.40 -11.15
CA MET A 1 21.86 -7.61 -10.93
C MET A 1 21.44 -7.71 -9.47
N PRO A 2 21.28 -6.62 -8.76
CA PRO A 2 20.84 -6.71 -7.36
C PRO A 2 19.42 -7.23 -7.25
N THR A 3 19.15 -7.93 -6.16
CA THR A 3 17.79 -8.42 -5.85
C THR A 3 16.97 -7.27 -5.27
N PHE A 4 15.70 -7.17 -5.65
CA PHE A 4 14.79 -6.22 -5.03
C PHE A 4 13.41 -6.86 -4.88
N PHE A 5 12.62 -6.30 -3.99
CA PHE A 5 11.24 -6.72 -3.78
C PHE A 5 10.29 -5.74 -4.44
N ALA A 6 9.21 -6.28 -5.00
CA ALA A 6 8.11 -5.49 -5.50
C ALA A 6 6.80 -6.17 -5.09
N PRO A 7 6.09 -5.65 -4.09
CA PRO A 7 4.77 -6.17 -3.77
C PRO A 7 3.85 -6.09 -4.97
N GLN A 8 3.05 -7.12 -5.18
CA GLN A 8 2.05 -7.16 -6.22
C GLN A 8 0.67 -7.23 -5.55
N LEU A 9 -0.12 -6.19 -5.76
CA LEU A 9 -1.45 -6.09 -5.17
C LEU A 9 -2.49 -6.52 -6.19
N THR A 10 -3.23 -7.57 -5.86
CA THR A 10 -4.35 -7.99 -6.69
C THR A 10 -5.56 -7.15 -6.34
N ILE A 11 -6.16 -6.52 -7.35
CA ILE A 11 -7.23 -5.55 -7.18
C ILE A 11 -8.33 -5.86 -8.20
N LYS A 12 -9.57 -5.64 -7.80
CA LYS A 12 -10.72 -5.93 -8.64
C LYS A 12 -10.83 -4.99 -9.83
N ILE A 13 -10.67 -3.68 -9.60
CA ILE A 13 -10.70 -2.65 -10.64
C ILE A 13 -9.49 -1.75 -10.44
N VAL A 14 -8.56 -1.78 -11.40
CA VAL A 14 -7.23 -1.17 -11.24
C VAL A 14 -7.25 0.35 -11.28
N ALA A 15 -8.02 0.97 -12.15
CA ALA A 15 -7.96 2.41 -12.36
C ALA A 15 -8.19 3.25 -11.10
N PRO A 16 -9.22 2.98 -10.26
CA PRO A 16 -9.40 3.73 -9.01
C PRO A 16 -8.23 3.55 -8.04
N ALA A 17 -7.59 2.38 -8.04
CA ALA A 17 -6.45 2.11 -7.17
C ALA A 17 -5.25 2.94 -7.56
N VAL A 18 -4.99 3.08 -8.85
CA VAL A 18 -3.91 3.95 -9.35
C VAL A 18 -4.10 5.36 -8.81
N GLU A 19 -5.30 5.90 -8.90
CA GLU A 19 -5.59 7.25 -8.44
C GLU A 19 -5.45 7.38 -6.91
N PHE A 20 -5.89 6.36 -6.16
CA PHE A 20 -5.74 6.36 -4.70
C PHE A 20 -4.26 6.44 -4.30
N TYR A 21 -3.42 5.58 -4.87
CA TYR A 21 -2.00 5.53 -4.49
C TYR A 21 -1.24 6.77 -4.95
N LYS A 22 -1.60 7.36 -6.09
CA LYS A 22 -1.05 8.66 -6.52
C LYS A 22 -1.38 9.74 -5.50
N LYS A 23 -2.63 9.79 -5.06
CA LYS A 23 -3.12 10.84 -4.16
C LYS A 23 -2.56 10.70 -2.75
N VAL A 24 -2.51 9.48 -2.22
CA VAL A 24 -2.13 9.22 -0.83
C VAL A 24 -0.61 9.20 -0.66
N PHE A 25 0.09 8.49 -1.52
CA PHE A 25 1.53 8.27 -1.40
C PHE A 25 2.37 9.14 -2.34
N GLU A 26 1.75 9.95 -3.18
CA GLU A 26 2.42 10.64 -4.29
C GLU A 26 3.14 9.62 -5.20
N ALA A 27 2.55 8.45 -5.34
CA ALA A 27 3.11 7.40 -6.18
C ALA A 27 3.14 7.83 -7.65
N LYS A 28 4.20 7.41 -8.34
CA LYS A 28 4.36 7.67 -9.77
C LYS A 28 4.01 6.43 -10.55
N VAL A 29 3.35 6.61 -11.69
CA VAL A 29 3.09 5.52 -12.62
C VAL A 29 4.32 5.32 -13.49
N LEU A 30 4.88 4.10 -13.47
CA LEU A 30 6.01 3.74 -14.31
C LEU A 30 5.55 3.16 -15.64
N ARG A 31 4.56 2.26 -15.59
CA ARG A 31 3.97 1.63 -16.78
C ARG A 31 2.51 1.30 -16.53
N LEU A 32 1.71 1.39 -17.59
CA LEU A 32 0.32 0.92 -17.60
C LEU A 32 0.15 -0.09 -18.72
N PHE A 33 -0.62 -1.14 -18.46
CA PHE A 33 -1.01 -2.09 -19.48
C PHE A 33 -2.52 -2.00 -19.65
N GLU A 34 -2.94 -1.50 -20.82
CA GLU A 34 -4.35 -1.30 -21.15
C GLU A 34 -4.77 -2.29 -22.23
N HIS A 35 -6.02 -2.70 -22.17
CA HIS A 35 -6.67 -3.48 -23.20
C HIS A 35 -8.13 -3.02 -23.32
N GLU A 36 -8.54 -2.65 -24.51
CA GLU A 36 -9.90 -2.16 -24.77
C GLU A 36 -10.32 -1.01 -23.85
N GLY A 37 -9.38 -0.07 -23.61
CA GLY A 37 -9.64 1.10 -22.78
C GLY A 37 -9.64 0.84 -21.28
N LYS A 38 -9.32 -0.38 -20.85
CA LYS A 38 -9.31 -0.76 -19.45
C LYS A 38 -7.88 -1.05 -18.98
N ILE A 39 -7.50 -0.49 -17.83
CA ILE A 39 -6.19 -0.75 -17.23
C ILE A 39 -6.24 -2.08 -16.48
N HIS A 40 -5.37 -3.01 -16.84
CA HIS A 40 -5.27 -4.32 -16.21
C HIS A 40 -4.10 -4.44 -15.25
N VAL A 41 -3.02 -3.71 -15.51
CA VAL A 41 -1.80 -3.72 -14.70
C VAL A 41 -1.23 -2.32 -14.63
N ALA A 42 -0.76 -1.93 -13.45
CA ALA A 42 0.01 -0.71 -13.27
C ALA A 42 1.28 -1.02 -12.47
N GLU A 43 2.41 -0.56 -12.98
CA GLU A 43 3.67 -0.56 -12.23
C GLU A 43 3.86 0.83 -11.68
N MET A 44 4.04 0.93 -10.37
CA MET A 44 4.12 2.20 -9.66
C MET A 44 5.32 2.25 -8.75
N GLU A 45 5.71 3.46 -8.34
CA GLU A 45 6.75 3.62 -7.31
C GLU A 45 6.38 4.71 -6.32
N ILE A 46 6.83 4.52 -5.09
CA ILE A 46 6.74 5.51 -4.03
C ILE A 46 8.19 5.82 -3.66
N ASP A 47 8.67 7.00 -4.06
CA ASP A 47 10.03 7.45 -3.74
C ASP A 47 11.10 6.39 -4.05
N GLY A 48 10.98 5.75 -5.22
CA GLY A 48 11.88 4.69 -5.68
C GLY A 48 11.49 3.28 -5.27
N ALA A 49 10.57 3.11 -4.33
CA ALA A 49 10.09 1.79 -3.93
C ALA A 49 8.99 1.33 -4.89
N MET A 50 9.24 0.26 -5.62
CA MET A 50 8.33 -0.22 -6.65
C MET A 50 7.26 -1.15 -6.08
N PHE A 51 6.06 -1.05 -6.61
CA PHE A 51 4.99 -2.02 -6.39
C PHE A 51 4.12 -2.11 -7.64
N HIS A 52 3.41 -3.23 -7.78
CA HIS A 52 2.55 -3.49 -8.93
C HIS A 52 1.11 -3.64 -8.49
N ILE A 53 0.20 -3.24 -9.36
CA ILE A 53 -1.23 -3.46 -9.20
C ILE A 53 -1.70 -4.31 -10.36
N HIS A 54 -2.35 -5.43 -10.06
CA HIS A 54 -2.85 -6.36 -11.06
C HIS A 54 -4.34 -6.60 -10.87
N GLU A 55 -5.09 -6.61 -11.98
CA GLU A 55 -6.47 -7.03 -11.95
C GLU A 55 -6.56 -8.50 -11.54
N GLU A 56 -7.64 -8.88 -10.85
CA GLU A 56 -7.89 -10.27 -10.48
C GLU A 56 -7.78 -11.22 -11.67
N SER A 57 -7.24 -12.39 -11.41
CA SER A 57 -7.23 -13.49 -12.36
C SER A 57 -7.63 -14.78 -11.63
N PRO A 58 -8.94 -15.06 -11.52
CA PRO A 58 -9.42 -16.23 -10.78
C PRO A 58 -8.87 -17.55 -11.32
N HIS A 59 -8.64 -17.64 -12.64
CA HIS A 59 -8.06 -18.84 -13.26
C HIS A 59 -6.65 -19.15 -12.74
N ASN A 60 -5.92 -18.13 -12.31
CA ASN A 60 -4.58 -18.27 -11.75
C ASN A 60 -4.58 -18.21 -10.23
N ASN A 61 -5.76 -18.33 -9.62
CA ASN A 61 -5.94 -18.25 -8.17
C ASN A 61 -5.47 -16.90 -7.59
N GLN A 62 -5.62 -15.83 -8.36
CA GLN A 62 -5.26 -14.47 -7.95
C GLN A 62 -6.54 -13.67 -7.71
N LEU A 63 -6.90 -13.57 -6.43
CA LEU A 63 -8.12 -12.92 -5.98
C LEU A 63 -7.78 -11.70 -5.13
N SER A 64 -8.60 -10.66 -5.25
CA SER A 64 -8.43 -9.45 -4.44
C SER A 64 -9.03 -9.63 -3.04
N PRO A 65 -8.61 -8.81 -2.07
CA PRO A 65 -9.27 -8.77 -0.77
C PRO A 65 -10.76 -8.47 -0.85
N GLU A 66 -11.20 -7.69 -1.85
CA GLU A 66 -12.62 -7.42 -2.06
C GLU A 66 -13.40 -8.70 -2.37
N SER A 67 -12.80 -9.62 -3.13
CA SER A 67 -13.44 -10.89 -3.51
C SER A 67 -13.37 -11.94 -2.41
N THR A 68 -12.29 -11.98 -1.63
CA THR A 68 -12.09 -12.97 -0.56
C THR A 68 -12.53 -12.48 0.80
N ASN A 69 -12.78 -11.18 0.93
CA ASN A 69 -13.10 -10.51 2.19
C ASN A 69 -11.99 -10.69 3.25
N ALA A 70 -10.75 -10.78 2.80
CA ALA A 70 -9.59 -10.96 3.68
C ALA A 70 -8.32 -10.44 3.00
N ALA A 71 -7.36 -10.00 3.81
CA ALA A 71 -6.00 -9.69 3.38
C ALA A 71 -5.04 -10.41 4.30
N SER A 72 -4.09 -11.16 3.71
CA SER A 72 -3.14 -11.97 4.48
C SER A 72 -1.77 -11.32 4.61
N VAL A 73 -1.55 -10.16 3.98
CA VAL A 73 -0.28 -9.45 4.01
C VAL A 73 -0.50 -8.03 4.51
N LEU A 74 0.36 -7.62 5.42
CA LEU A 74 0.46 -6.23 5.87
C LEU A 74 1.68 -5.61 5.21
N ILE A 75 1.47 -4.52 4.46
CA ILE A 75 2.56 -3.88 3.72
C ILE A 75 3.14 -2.77 4.59
N GLY A 76 4.40 -2.91 4.99
CA GLY A 76 5.11 -1.90 5.73
C GLY A 76 5.73 -0.88 4.79
N LEU A 77 5.42 0.39 4.99
CA LEU A 77 5.98 1.49 4.21
C LEU A 77 6.59 2.51 5.16
N PHE A 78 7.90 2.69 5.05
CA PHE A 78 8.63 3.69 5.84
C PHE A 78 8.56 5.03 5.12
N VAL A 79 8.14 6.06 5.84
CA VAL A 79 7.97 7.42 5.29
C VAL A 79 8.48 8.46 6.29
N ASP A 80 8.77 9.65 5.80
CA ASP A 80 9.22 10.74 6.68
C ASP A 80 8.07 11.31 7.52
N ASP A 81 6.87 11.43 6.94
CA ASP A 81 5.73 12.06 7.60
C ASP A 81 4.53 11.10 7.67
N VAL A 82 4.50 10.31 8.73
CA VAL A 82 3.45 9.32 8.96
C VAL A 82 2.07 9.99 9.06
N HIS A 83 1.98 11.10 9.78
CA HIS A 83 0.69 11.78 10.00
C HIS A 83 0.06 12.26 8.69
N THR A 84 0.84 12.85 7.81
CA THR A 84 0.35 13.36 6.52
C THR A 84 -0.20 12.24 5.64
N ILE A 85 0.53 11.13 5.55
CA ILE A 85 0.09 9.97 4.75
C ILE A 85 -1.22 9.42 5.27
N VAL A 86 -1.33 9.25 6.59
CA VAL A 86 -2.53 8.69 7.21
C VAL A 86 -3.74 9.62 7.02
N LYS A 87 -3.55 10.93 7.12
CA LYS A 87 -4.62 11.91 6.86
C LYS A 87 -5.11 11.83 5.42
N ARG A 88 -4.18 11.75 4.46
CA ARG A 88 -4.54 11.62 3.05
C ARG A 88 -5.29 10.32 2.78
N ALA A 89 -4.83 9.22 3.39
CA ALA A 89 -5.47 7.91 3.22
C ALA A 89 -6.91 7.95 3.74
N GLU A 90 -7.13 8.49 4.93
CA GLU A 90 -8.46 8.60 5.51
C GLU A 90 -9.38 9.47 4.64
N ALA A 91 -8.87 10.62 4.19
CA ALA A 91 -9.63 11.52 3.32
C ALA A 91 -9.98 10.87 1.98
N ALA A 92 -9.18 9.92 1.51
CA ALA A 92 -9.38 9.21 0.25
C ALA A 92 -10.19 7.91 0.41
N GLY A 93 -10.71 7.64 1.61
CA GLY A 93 -11.62 6.52 1.85
C GLY A 93 -11.01 5.31 2.55
N ALA A 94 -9.76 5.38 2.98
CA ALA A 94 -9.17 4.31 3.77
C ALA A 94 -9.77 4.25 5.17
N LYS A 95 -9.79 3.05 5.75
CA LYS A 95 -10.26 2.86 7.12
C LYS A 95 -9.07 2.72 8.05
N ILE A 96 -8.96 3.62 9.03
CA ILE A 96 -7.88 3.57 10.02
C ILE A 96 -8.18 2.44 11.00
N ILE A 97 -7.28 1.47 11.07
CA ILE A 97 -7.36 0.33 12.00
C ILE A 97 -6.66 0.69 13.30
N SER A 98 -5.46 1.26 13.20
CA SER A 98 -4.68 1.69 14.35
C SER A 98 -4.19 3.11 14.10
N PRO A 99 -4.53 4.09 14.95
CA PRO A 99 -4.11 5.47 14.74
C PRO A 99 -2.61 5.62 14.93
N VAL A 100 -2.07 6.76 14.51
CA VAL A 100 -0.64 7.05 14.67
C VAL A 100 -0.27 6.97 16.15
N THR A 101 0.69 6.11 16.45
CA THR A 101 1.12 5.82 17.82
C THR A 101 2.64 5.73 17.87
N ASP A 102 3.23 6.35 18.89
CA ASP A 102 4.66 6.25 19.16
C ASP A 102 4.87 5.14 20.18
N TRP A 103 5.63 4.12 19.79
CA TRP A 103 5.84 2.94 20.60
C TRP A 103 7.20 2.97 21.32
N ASP A 104 7.27 2.27 22.45
CA ASP A 104 8.48 2.18 23.27
C ASP A 104 9.69 1.64 22.51
N TYR A 105 9.46 0.80 21.52
CA TYR A 105 10.54 0.24 20.71
C TYR A 105 11.09 1.21 19.67
N GLY A 106 10.60 2.44 19.65
CA GLY A 106 11.20 3.53 18.87
C GLY A 106 10.58 3.77 17.51
N TYR A 107 9.38 3.26 17.27
CA TYR A 107 8.69 3.42 15.99
C TYR A 107 7.40 4.20 16.17
N ARG A 108 7.13 5.07 15.20
CA ARG A 108 5.81 5.71 15.03
C ARG A 108 5.10 4.92 13.94
N GLN A 109 3.95 4.38 14.24
CA GLN A 109 3.22 3.51 13.33
C GLN A 109 1.74 3.81 13.30
N ALA A 110 1.13 3.58 12.13
CA ALA A 110 -0.32 3.58 11.96
C ALA A 110 -0.66 2.51 10.96
N THR A 111 -1.83 1.91 11.08
CA THR A 111 -2.31 0.89 10.15
C THR A 111 -3.65 1.31 9.57
N PHE A 112 -3.80 1.16 8.26
CA PHE A 112 -5.10 1.36 7.61
C PHE A 112 -5.36 0.27 6.57
N VAL A 113 -6.64 0.12 6.25
CA VAL A 113 -7.08 -0.70 5.11
C VAL A 113 -7.46 0.26 4.00
N ASP A 114 -6.88 0.08 2.83
CA ASP A 114 -7.22 0.93 1.70
C ASP A 114 -8.62 0.55 1.16
N PRO A 115 -9.20 1.36 0.25
CA PRO A 115 -10.55 1.08 -0.27
C PRO A 115 -10.68 -0.25 -1.03
N PHE A 116 -9.57 -0.90 -1.33
CA PHE A 116 -9.51 -2.15 -2.10
C PHE A 116 -9.23 -3.36 -1.21
N GLY A 117 -9.10 -3.13 0.11
CA GLY A 117 -8.94 -4.16 1.12
C GLY A 117 -7.51 -4.50 1.49
N HIS A 118 -6.51 -3.87 0.87
CA HIS A 118 -5.12 -4.10 1.24
C HIS A 118 -4.76 -3.33 2.50
N GLN A 119 -3.93 -3.94 3.35
CA GLN A 119 -3.53 -3.36 4.62
C GLN A 119 -2.13 -2.76 4.55
N TRP A 120 -1.99 -1.56 5.08
CA TRP A 120 -0.75 -0.81 5.09
C TRP A 120 -0.38 -0.40 6.50
N MET A 121 0.88 -0.61 6.87
CA MET A 121 1.45 -0.02 8.07
C MET A 121 2.38 1.10 7.64
N ILE A 122 2.03 2.33 8.00
CA ILE A 122 2.82 3.50 7.70
C ILE A 122 3.69 3.77 8.92
N GLU A 123 5.02 3.85 8.72
CA GLU A 123 5.91 3.84 9.86
C GLU A 123 7.17 4.65 9.65
N LYS A 124 7.78 5.01 10.77
CA LYS A 124 9.02 5.75 10.84
C LYS A 124 9.74 5.37 12.12
N LYS A 125 11.05 5.14 12.01
CA LYS A 125 11.87 4.99 13.21
C LYS A 125 12.13 6.37 13.80
N ILE A 126 11.73 6.61 15.04
CA ILE A 126 11.87 7.92 15.71
C ILE A 126 12.96 7.93 16.78
N THR A 127 13.26 6.77 17.38
CA THR A 127 14.32 6.61 18.36
C THR A 127 14.91 5.21 18.25
N ASP A 128 15.95 4.90 19.01
CA ASP A 128 16.45 3.52 19.10
C ASP A 128 15.56 2.65 19.99
N GLY A 129 14.67 3.29 20.74
CA GLY A 129 13.72 2.60 21.59
C GLY A 129 14.37 1.87 22.76
N LYS A 130 13.52 1.13 23.49
CA LYS A 130 13.99 0.27 24.60
C LYS A 130 14.16 -1.13 24.05
N VAL A 131 15.35 -1.39 23.50
CA VAL A 131 15.70 -2.71 22.99
C VAL A 131 16.45 -3.46 24.04
N LYS A 132 15.97 -4.64 24.41
CA LYS A 132 16.73 -5.57 25.25
C LYS A 132 17.67 -6.36 24.35
N SER A 133 18.92 -6.17 24.53
CA SER A 133 19.95 -6.97 23.88
C SER A 133 20.13 -8.31 24.60
#